data_f03bf1aeea1dfdbfb87213e22de92789
#
_entry.id   f03bf1aeea1dfdbfb87213e22de92789
#
_cell.length_a   1.000
_cell.length_b   1.000
_cell.length_c   1.000
_cell.angle_alpha   90.00
_cell.angle_beta   90.00
_cell.angle_gamma   90.00
#
_symmetry.space_group_name_H-M   'P 1'
#
loop_
_entity.id
_entity.type
_entity.pdbx_description
1 polymer ?
#
loop_
_entity_poly.entity_id
_entity_poly.type
_entity_poly.pdbx_seq_one_letter_code
_entity_poly.pdbx_strand_id
1 'polypeptide(L)'
;MSTEPQASPELLKLRNEIDSLDRQLLSLVNQRAHVAEQVGELKKQEGTAFFRPDRVAQVIEKIKSNNPGPLKGAHVAAIWREIMSACLALESPQRVAVLGPEGTFTEEAAVQYFGGAADFLYCNTFEEVFHATAAGSAQYGVVGVEN
;
A
#
# COMPACT_ATOMS: atom_id res chain seq x y z
N MET A 1 -9.48 42.23 6.45
CA MET A 1 -8.57 41.11 6.69
C MET A 1 -9.11 40.26 7.83
N SER A 2 -9.46 39.04 7.52
CA SER A 2 -9.83 38.09 8.55
C SER A 2 -8.55 37.57 9.22
N THR A 3 -8.35 37.89 10.48
CA THR A 3 -7.30 37.27 11.29
C THR A 3 -7.85 35.97 11.81
N GLU A 4 -7.24 34.86 11.40
CA GLU A 4 -7.55 33.58 12.03
C GLU A 4 -7.19 33.64 13.50
N PRO A 5 -8.04 33.09 14.39
CA PRO A 5 -7.70 33.05 15.81
C PRO A 5 -6.43 32.23 16.00
N GLN A 6 -5.49 32.77 16.78
CA GLN A 6 -4.26 32.04 17.13
C GLN A 6 -4.61 30.83 18.00
N ALA A 7 -3.94 29.72 17.73
CA ALA A 7 -4.08 28.50 18.52
C ALA A 7 -3.67 28.77 19.98
N SER A 8 -4.39 28.15 20.91
CA SER A 8 -4.04 28.22 22.33
C SER A 8 -2.66 27.59 22.59
N PRO A 9 -1.97 27.98 23.69
CA PRO A 9 -0.70 27.34 24.04
C PRO A 9 -0.82 25.82 24.21
N GLU A 10 -1.92 25.34 24.73
CA GLU A 10 -2.17 23.90 24.88
C GLU A 10 -2.28 23.21 23.52
N LEU A 11 -2.97 23.82 22.56
CA LEU A 11 -3.10 23.28 21.22
C LEU A 11 -1.75 23.27 20.50
N LEU A 12 -0.95 24.32 20.64
CA LEU A 12 0.40 24.38 20.05
C LEU A 12 1.29 23.28 20.61
N LYS A 13 1.23 23.03 21.92
CA LYS A 13 1.98 21.96 22.58
C LYS A 13 1.61 20.59 21.99
N LEU A 14 0.32 20.31 21.83
CA LEU A 14 -0.17 19.05 21.29
C LEU A 14 0.24 18.90 19.81
N ARG A 15 0.18 19.97 19.03
CA ARG A 15 0.65 19.96 17.64
C ARG A 15 2.15 19.67 17.56
N ASN A 16 2.94 20.22 18.46
CA ASN A 16 4.38 19.93 18.52
C ASN A 16 4.64 18.47 18.89
N GLU A 17 3.84 17.89 19.77
CA GLU A 17 3.91 16.46 20.10
C GLU A 17 3.59 15.60 18.87
N ILE A 18 2.56 15.96 18.10
CA ILE A 18 2.22 15.27 16.84
C ILE A 18 3.39 15.36 15.85
N ASP A 19 3.96 16.54 15.67
CA ASP A 19 5.10 16.72 14.75
C ASP A 19 6.28 15.84 15.14
N SER A 20 6.56 15.72 16.43
CA SER A 20 7.60 14.84 16.95
C SER A 20 7.29 13.37 16.67
N LEU A 21 6.06 12.95 16.89
CA LEU A 21 5.61 11.59 16.60
C LEU A 21 5.68 11.28 15.11
N ASP A 22 5.29 12.23 14.25
CA ASP A 22 5.37 12.06 12.81
C ASP A 22 6.81 11.85 12.34
N ARG A 23 7.77 12.59 12.91
CA ARG A 23 9.20 12.39 12.60
C ARG A 23 9.65 10.98 12.99
N GLN A 24 9.23 10.50 14.16
CA GLN A 24 9.55 9.14 14.63
C GLN A 24 8.91 8.08 13.74
N LEU A 25 7.62 8.26 13.38
CA LEU A 25 6.92 7.37 12.48
C LEU A 25 7.60 7.30 11.12
N LEU A 26 7.93 8.45 10.54
CA LEU A 26 8.61 8.51 9.25
C LEU A 26 9.96 7.77 9.29
N SER A 27 10.73 7.98 10.36
CA SER A 27 12.00 7.27 10.55
C SER A 27 11.79 5.76 10.61
N LEU A 28 10.80 5.28 11.38
CA LEU A 28 10.52 3.86 11.52
C LEU A 28 10.01 3.23 10.23
N VAL A 29 9.15 3.93 9.49
CA VAL A 29 8.66 3.45 8.20
C VAL A 29 9.82 3.31 7.21
N ASN A 30 10.74 4.28 7.17
CA ASN A 30 11.91 4.21 6.30
C ASN A 30 12.89 3.11 6.73
N GLN A 31 13.07 2.88 8.03
CA GLN A 31 13.87 1.75 8.52
C GLN A 31 13.27 0.42 8.06
N ARG A 32 11.95 0.28 8.15
CA ARG A 32 11.23 -0.88 7.65
C ARG A 32 11.42 -1.05 6.13
N ALA A 33 11.39 0.05 5.39
CA ALA A 33 11.61 0.05 3.95
C ALA A 33 13.03 -0.43 3.59
N HIS A 34 14.05 -0.02 4.34
CA HIS A 34 15.42 -0.51 4.14
C HIS A 34 15.53 -2.02 4.36
N VAL A 35 14.86 -2.54 5.39
CA VAL A 35 14.82 -3.99 5.62
C VAL A 35 14.09 -4.70 4.48
N ALA A 36 13.01 -4.11 3.99
CA ALA A 36 12.26 -4.65 2.84
C ALA A 36 13.13 -4.73 1.58
N GLU A 37 13.97 -3.72 1.33
CA GLU A 37 14.94 -3.77 0.23
C GLU A 37 15.88 -4.98 0.37
N GLN A 38 16.36 -5.24 1.57
CA GLN A 38 17.24 -6.41 1.85
C GLN A 38 16.47 -7.72 1.62
N VAL A 39 15.21 -7.78 2.03
CA VAL A 39 14.34 -8.94 1.75
C VAL A 39 14.19 -9.12 0.23
N GLY A 40 13.99 -8.03 -0.50
CA GLY A 40 13.87 -8.06 -1.96
C GLY A 40 15.12 -8.64 -2.65
N GLU A 41 16.31 -8.22 -2.20
CA GLU A 41 17.56 -8.76 -2.73
C GLU A 41 17.68 -10.26 -2.46
N LEU A 42 17.30 -10.70 -1.27
CA LEU A 42 17.34 -12.10 -0.90
C LEU A 42 16.35 -12.94 -1.71
N LYS A 43 15.12 -12.45 -1.89
CA LYS A 43 14.11 -13.10 -2.75
C LYS A 43 14.59 -13.24 -4.19
N LYS A 44 15.26 -12.22 -4.70
CA LYS A 44 15.83 -12.22 -6.05
C LYS A 44 16.87 -13.33 -6.21
N GLN A 45 17.75 -13.49 -5.21
CA GLN A 45 18.78 -14.54 -5.20
C GLN A 45 18.16 -15.93 -5.10
N GLU A 46 17.11 -16.08 -4.31
CA GLU A 46 16.44 -17.37 -4.07
C GLU A 46 15.39 -17.71 -5.13
N GLY A 47 15.02 -16.77 -6.00
CA GLY A 47 13.97 -16.96 -6.99
C GLY A 47 12.56 -17.00 -6.39
N THR A 48 12.38 -16.47 -5.19
CA THR A 48 11.10 -16.43 -4.49
C THR A 48 10.21 -15.31 -5.05
N ALA A 49 8.90 -15.53 -5.06
CA ALA A 49 7.95 -14.52 -5.48
C ALA A 49 8.00 -13.28 -4.60
N PHE A 50 7.99 -12.08 -5.21
CA PHE A 50 8.02 -10.81 -4.48
C PHE A 50 6.71 -10.53 -3.78
N PHE A 51 5.58 -10.68 -4.48
CA PHE A 51 4.26 -10.44 -3.91
C PHE A 51 3.71 -11.73 -3.30
N ARG A 52 3.46 -11.68 -1.99
CA ARG A 52 2.96 -12.80 -1.20
C ARG A 52 1.69 -12.35 -0.47
N PRO A 53 0.50 -12.51 -1.08
CA PRO A 53 -0.75 -12.10 -0.43
C PRO A 53 -1.02 -12.82 0.89
N ASP A 54 -0.58 -14.07 1.03
CA ASP A 54 -0.64 -14.83 2.28
C ASP A 54 0.14 -14.14 3.40
N ARG A 55 1.34 -13.64 3.08
CA ARG A 55 2.18 -12.93 4.04
C ARG A 55 1.58 -11.57 4.41
N VAL A 56 1.02 -10.87 3.43
CA VAL A 56 0.33 -9.58 3.67
C VAL A 56 -0.81 -9.77 4.67
N ALA A 57 -1.65 -10.79 4.45
CA ALA A 57 -2.76 -11.11 5.33
C ALA A 57 -2.29 -11.43 6.75
N GLN A 58 -1.22 -12.23 6.89
CA GLN A 58 -0.64 -12.58 8.19
C GLN A 58 -0.16 -11.36 8.95
N VAL A 59 0.57 -10.46 8.28
CA VAL A 59 1.10 -9.23 8.90
C VAL A 59 -0.04 -8.33 9.37
N ILE A 60 -1.04 -8.12 8.53
CA ILE A 60 -2.19 -7.27 8.87
C ILE A 60 -2.94 -7.85 10.07
N GLU A 61 -3.20 -9.16 10.09
CA GLU A 61 -3.89 -9.81 11.20
C GLU A 61 -3.11 -9.68 12.50
N LYS A 62 -1.80 -9.86 12.45
CA LYS A 62 -0.92 -9.70 13.60
C LYS A 62 -0.91 -8.28 14.14
N ILE A 63 -0.84 -7.29 13.25
CA ILE A 63 -0.87 -5.87 13.63
C ILE A 63 -2.21 -5.51 14.26
N LYS A 64 -3.32 -5.95 13.68
CA LYS A 64 -4.66 -5.73 14.24
C LYS A 64 -4.78 -6.35 15.63
N SER A 65 -4.28 -7.57 15.82
CA SER A 65 -4.34 -8.28 17.10
C SER A 65 -3.53 -7.57 18.19
N ASN A 66 -2.44 -6.91 17.82
CA ASN A 66 -1.55 -6.20 18.74
C ASN A 66 -1.92 -4.73 18.92
N ASN A 67 -2.97 -4.26 18.26
CA ASN A 67 -3.40 -2.87 18.33
C ASN A 67 -3.96 -2.54 19.72
N PRO A 68 -3.31 -1.64 20.49
CA PRO A 68 -3.80 -1.26 21.82
C PRO A 68 -4.91 -0.19 21.78
N GLY A 69 -5.32 0.26 20.59
CA GLY A 69 -6.23 1.39 20.42
C GLY A 69 -5.52 2.73 20.57
N PRO A 70 -6.18 3.87 20.33
CA PRO A 70 -7.59 4.05 20.03
C PRO A 70 -7.98 3.85 18.57
N LEU A 71 -7.01 3.55 17.67
CA LEU A 71 -7.34 3.33 16.26
C LEU A 71 -8.17 2.07 16.07
N LYS A 72 -9.14 2.15 15.17
CA LYS A 72 -9.95 0.98 14.78
C LYS A 72 -9.12 0.03 13.93
N GLY A 73 -9.38 -1.27 14.06
CA GLY A 73 -8.68 -2.31 13.32
C GLY A 73 -8.70 -2.11 11.81
N ALA A 74 -9.84 -1.66 11.25
CA ALA A 74 -9.96 -1.38 9.82
C ALA A 74 -9.00 -0.28 9.36
N HIS A 75 -8.80 0.76 10.15
CA HIS A 75 -7.87 1.85 9.84
C HIS A 75 -6.42 1.39 9.95
N VAL A 76 -6.12 0.62 10.98
CA VAL A 76 -4.78 0.01 11.15
C VAL A 76 -4.44 -0.88 9.96
N ALA A 77 -5.40 -1.72 9.53
CA ALA A 77 -5.22 -2.57 8.36
C ALA A 77 -4.93 -1.76 7.09
N ALA A 78 -5.66 -0.67 6.89
CA ALA A 78 -5.46 0.21 5.72
C ALA A 78 -4.08 0.86 5.72
N ILE A 79 -3.63 1.35 6.88
CA ILE A 79 -2.30 1.96 7.03
C ILE A 79 -1.21 0.94 6.70
N TRP A 80 -1.28 -0.26 7.27
CA TRP A 80 -0.27 -1.29 7.04
C TRP A 80 -0.27 -1.80 5.62
N ARG A 81 -1.43 -1.90 4.99
CA ARG A 81 -1.52 -2.27 3.57
C ARG A 81 -0.75 -1.30 2.70
N GLU A 82 -0.87 0.01 2.95
CA GLU A 82 -0.14 1.03 2.20
C GLU A 82 1.36 1.01 2.51
N ILE A 83 1.75 0.82 3.77
CA ILE A 83 3.16 0.67 4.13
C ILE A 83 3.77 -0.54 3.39
N MET A 84 3.07 -1.67 3.41
CA MET A 84 3.56 -2.89 2.76
C MET A 84 3.63 -2.74 1.24
N SER A 85 2.65 -2.06 0.65
CA SER A 85 2.63 -1.76 -0.79
C SER A 85 3.82 -0.89 -1.20
N ALA A 86 4.09 0.17 -0.45
CA ALA A 86 5.24 1.05 -0.69
C ALA A 86 6.57 0.30 -0.57
N CYS A 87 6.69 -0.59 0.43
CA CYS A 87 7.88 -1.42 0.61
C CYS A 87 8.04 -2.43 -0.53
N LEU A 88 6.95 -3.06 -0.98
CA LEU A 88 6.98 -3.98 -2.11
C LEU A 88 7.45 -3.28 -3.39
N ALA A 89 7.03 -2.04 -3.61
CA ALA A 89 7.47 -1.26 -4.77
C ALA A 89 8.99 -1.05 -4.79
N LEU A 90 9.63 -0.98 -3.62
CA LEU A 90 11.09 -0.93 -3.51
C LEU A 90 11.74 -2.29 -3.80
N GLU A 91 11.09 -3.39 -3.39
CA GLU A 91 11.60 -4.74 -3.67
C GLU A 91 11.53 -5.05 -5.17
N SER A 92 10.38 -4.78 -5.79
CA SER A 92 10.13 -4.99 -7.20
C SER A 92 8.90 -4.17 -7.60
N PRO A 93 9.04 -3.20 -8.53
CA PRO A 93 7.87 -2.46 -9.02
C PRO A 93 6.84 -3.42 -9.60
N GLN A 94 5.61 -3.34 -9.12
CA GLN A 94 4.51 -4.19 -9.56
C GLN A 94 3.62 -3.42 -10.53
N ARG A 95 3.37 -4.00 -11.70
CA ARG A 95 2.41 -3.47 -12.67
C ARG A 95 1.22 -4.41 -12.75
N VAL A 96 0.03 -3.83 -12.58
CA VAL A 96 -1.23 -4.56 -12.55
C VAL A 96 -2.13 -4.06 -13.67
N ALA A 97 -2.51 -4.96 -14.58
CA ALA A 97 -3.46 -4.63 -15.63
C ALA A 97 -4.89 -4.70 -15.08
N VAL A 98 -5.64 -3.65 -15.30
CA VAL A 98 -7.03 -3.55 -14.85
C VAL A 98 -7.92 -3.12 -15.99
N LEU A 99 -9.19 -3.52 -15.94
CA LEU A 99 -10.17 -3.02 -16.89
C LEU A 99 -10.48 -1.56 -16.53
N GLY A 100 -10.10 -0.66 -17.45
CA GLY A 100 -10.32 0.78 -17.31
C GLY A 100 -11.72 1.21 -17.74
N PRO A 101 -12.00 2.50 -17.72
CA PRO A 101 -11.10 3.59 -17.36
C PRO A 101 -10.85 3.71 -15.85
N GLU A 102 -9.99 4.66 -15.49
CA GLU A 102 -9.71 5.01 -14.10
C GLU A 102 -11.01 5.31 -13.33
N GLY A 103 -11.06 4.89 -12.06
CA GLY A 103 -12.22 5.10 -11.19
C GLY A 103 -13.26 3.97 -11.23
N THR A 104 -12.95 2.84 -11.89
CA THR A 104 -13.86 1.70 -11.94
C THR A 104 -13.80 0.86 -10.66
N PHE A 105 -14.82 0.01 -10.45
CA PHE A 105 -14.83 -0.96 -9.36
C PHE A 105 -13.65 -1.94 -9.44
N THR A 106 -13.23 -2.30 -10.64
CA THR A 106 -12.09 -3.18 -10.87
C THR A 106 -10.80 -2.53 -10.37
N GLU A 107 -10.59 -1.26 -10.65
CA GLU A 107 -9.45 -0.51 -10.13
C GLU A 107 -9.50 -0.44 -8.60
N GLU A 108 -10.66 -0.12 -8.03
CA GLU A 108 -10.83 -0.03 -6.59
C GLU A 108 -10.47 -1.34 -5.91
N ALA A 109 -10.94 -2.46 -6.46
CA ALA A 109 -10.60 -3.80 -5.97
C ALA A 109 -9.10 -4.06 -6.07
N ALA A 110 -8.47 -3.68 -7.17
CA ALA A 110 -7.03 -3.85 -7.37
C ALA A 110 -6.21 -3.01 -6.38
N VAL A 111 -6.62 -1.77 -6.11
CA VAL A 111 -5.97 -0.91 -5.12
C VAL A 111 -6.08 -1.52 -3.72
N GLN A 112 -7.24 -2.06 -3.37
CA GLN A 112 -7.42 -2.71 -2.07
C GLN A 112 -6.55 -3.95 -1.91
N TYR A 113 -6.34 -4.70 -2.97
CA TYR A 113 -5.57 -5.95 -2.94
C TYR A 113 -4.06 -5.72 -3.01
N PHE A 114 -3.60 -4.87 -3.94
CA PHE A 114 -2.18 -4.63 -4.19
C PHE A 114 -1.63 -3.42 -3.47
N GLY A 115 -2.49 -2.51 -3.00
CA GLY A 115 -2.08 -1.24 -2.43
C GLY A 115 -1.88 -0.16 -3.49
N GLY A 116 -1.80 1.08 -3.04
CA GLY A 116 -1.75 2.25 -3.91
C GLY A 116 -0.41 2.48 -4.59
N ALA A 117 0.67 1.82 -4.15
CA ALA A 117 2.00 2.00 -4.72
C ALA A 117 2.24 1.14 -5.98
N ALA A 118 1.34 0.23 -6.33
CA ALA A 118 1.42 -0.52 -7.58
C ALA A 118 1.12 0.37 -8.77
N ASP A 119 1.76 0.10 -9.91
CA ASP A 119 1.46 0.76 -11.18
C ASP A 119 0.28 0.06 -11.85
N PHE A 120 -0.75 0.82 -12.22
CA PHE A 120 -1.93 0.27 -12.87
C PHE A 120 -1.89 0.55 -14.37
N LEU A 121 -2.04 -0.50 -15.17
CA LEU A 121 -2.18 -0.42 -16.61
C LEU A 121 -3.66 -0.57 -16.96
N TYR A 122 -4.27 0.51 -17.45
CA TYR A 122 -5.70 0.52 -17.78
C TYR A 122 -5.92 -0.05 -19.18
N CYS A 123 -6.72 -1.11 -19.24
CA CYS A 123 -7.05 -1.81 -20.47
C CYS A 123 -8.52 -1.55 -20.83
N ASN A 124 -8.86 -1.60 -22.11
CA ASN A 124 -10.20 -1.36 -22.62
C ASN A 124 -11.07 -2.61 -22.61
N THR A 125 -10.45 -3.78 -22.68
CA THR A 125 -11.15 -5.07 -22.76
C THR A 125 -10.50 -6.10 -21.86
N PHE A 126 -11.25 -7.14 -21.51
CA PHE A 126 -10.71 -8.29 -20.78
C PHE A 126 -9.56 -8.95 -21.56
N GLU A 127 -9.69 -9.04 -22.88
CA GLU A 127 -8.67 -9.61 -23.73
C GLU A 127 -7.34 -8.87 -23.62
N GLU A 128 -7.40 -7.53 -23.55
CA GLU A 128 -6.20 -6.69 -23.34
C GLU A 128 -5.57 -6.95 -21.98
N VAL A 129 -6.37 -7.16 -20.93
CA VAL A 129 -5.85 -7.50 -19.60
C VAL A 129 -5.10 -8.83 -19.64
N PHE A 130 -5.69 -9.86 -20.24
CA PHE A 130 -5.05 -11.16 -20.40
C PHE A 130 -3.81 -11.07 -21.28
N HIS A 131 -3.87 -10.30 -22.35
CA HIS A 131 -2.72 -10.10 -23.25
C HIS A 131 -1.56 -9.43 -22.53
N ALA A 132 -1.83 -8.39 -21.71
CA ALA A 132 -0.80 -7.68 -20.95
C ALA A 132 -0.07 -8.61 -19.98
N THR A 133 -0.80 -9.50 -19.31
CA THR A 133 -0.17 -10.47 -18.38
C THR A 133 0.61 -11.55 -19.14
N ALA A 134 0.05 -12.06 -20.24
CA ALA A 134 0.71 -13.08 -21.04
C ALA A 134 1.98 -12.54 -21.72
N ALA A 135 1.97 -11.29 -22.16
CA ALA A 135 3.12 -10.63 -22.80
C ALA A 135 4.17 -10.12 -21.82
N GLY A 136 3.89 -10.15 -20.50
CA GLY A 136 4.81 -9.64 -19.48
C GLY A 136 4.77 -8.14 -19.29
N SER A 137 3.81 -7.43 -19.91
CA SER A 137 3.62 -5.98 -19.70
C SER A 137 3.09 -5.66 -18.32
N ALA A 138 2.44 -6.63 -17.67
CA ALA A 138 1.99 -6.57 -16.30
C ALA A 138 2.25 -7.91 -15.61
N GLN A 139 2.55 -7.90 -14.31
CA GLN A 139 2.73 -9.11 -13.52
C GLN A 139 1.39 -9.76 -13.15
N TYR A 140 0.37 -8.94 -12.99
CA TYR A 140 -0.97 -9.39 -12.58
C TYR A 140 -2.03 -8.70 -13.41
N GLY A 141 -3.17 -9.36 -13.54
CA GLY A 141 -4.36 -8.77 -14.13
C GLY A 141 -5.53 -8.94 -13.19
N VAL A 142 -6.38 -7.93 -13.11
CA VAL A 142 -7.60 -7.95 -12.31
C VAL A 142 -8.80 -7.74 -13.22
N VAL A 143 -9.74 -8.67 -13.18
CA VAL A 143 -10.98 -8.61 -13.95
C VAL A 143 -12.16 -8.83 -13.00
N GLY A 144 -13.26 -8.14 -13.29
CA GLY A 144 -14.50 -8.36 -12.57
C GLY A 144 -15.17 -9.64 -13.04
N VAL A 145 -15.70 -10.40 -12.10
CA VAL A 145 -16.53 -11.57 -12.42
C VAL A 145 -17.99 -11.13 -12.35
N GLU A 146 -18.72 -11.37 -13.40
CA GLU A 146 -20.14 -11.01 -13.51
C GLU A 146 -20.97 -11.79 -12.51
N ASN A 147 -21.89 -11.09 -11.86
CA ASN A 147 -22.89 -11.70 -10.98
C ASN A 147 -24.25 -11.70 -11.63
#